data_1e7b33855c936e6b7c68d1dfc9fcc946
#
_entry.id   1e7b33855c936e6b7c68d1dfc9fcc946
#
_cell.length_a   1.000
_cell.length_b   1.000
_cell.length_c   1.000
_cell.angle_alpha   90.00
_cell.angle_beta   90.00
_cell.angle_gamma   90.00
#
_symmetry.space_group_name_H-M   'P 1'
#
loop_
_entity.id
_entity.type
_entity.pdbx_description
1 polymer ?
#
loop_
_entity_poly.entity_id
_entity_poly.type
_entity_poly.pdbx_seq_one_letter_code
_entity_poly.pdbx_strand_id
1 'polypeptide(L)'
;MSRRVVVTGLGAVTPIGNNVDDFWASVKAGKIGFDHITKFDTTDYKCHIAAELKDFNPQDFMDRKAAKRMEPFSQYAVAAAKQAIDDSGLDIEKEDPYMVGCAIGSGIGSLQAMERETQKLYEKGPNRVNPLLVPLMICNMAAGNVSIQFGLKGKSINDVTACATGTNTIGEAYRSIQYGEADVMVAGGTEGSVCPIGIAGFTALTALSTVDDPAKCSLPFDKNRSGFVMGEGAGVVILEELEHAKARGAKIYAEVVGYGCSSDAYHITSPQEDGAGAARAMTNAMSDAGVTPADVKYINAHGTGTHHNDLFETRAIKLAFGDEAAKLKINSTKSMIGHLLGAAGAVEFITCVKEIQDGFIHKTVGYETPDEEIDLNYCKDSYEEPVEYALSNSLGFGGHNASILLKAYK
;
A
#
# COMPACT_ATOMS: atom_id res chain seq x y z
N MET A 1 -8.39 -3.43 29.29
CA MET A 1 -7.90 -4.16 28.11
C MET A 1 -8.06 -3.23 26.93
N SER A 2 -7.11 -3.18 26.00
CA SER A 2 -7.28 -2.44 24.76
C SER A 2 -8.41 -3.06 23.92
N ARG A 3 -9.13 -2.23 23.16
CA ARG A 3 -10.18 -2.70 22.24
C ARG A 3 -9.53 -3.53 21.12
N ARG A 4 -10.16 -4.64 20.73
CA ARG A 4 -9.71 -5.47 19.60
C ARG A 4 -10.20 -4.87 18.29
N VAL A 5 -9.39 -4.96 17.25
CA VAL A 5 -9.67 -4.33 15.96
C VAL A 5 -9.68 -5.39 14.86
N VAL A 6 -10.76 -5.43 14.10
CA VAL A 6 -10.97 -6.40 13.02
C VAL A 6 -11.16 -5.72 11.67
N VAL A 7 -10.90 -6.46 10.61
CA VAL A 7 -11.11 -6.04 9.22
C VAL A 7 -12.47 -6.57 8.78
N THR A 8 -13.37 -5.67 8.41
CA THR A 8 -14.74 -6.04 8.01
C THR A 8 -15.06 -5.72 6.55
N GLY A 9 -14.24 -4.91 5.86
CA GLY A 9 -14.43 -4.58 4.46
C GLY A 9 -13.13 -4.33 3.73
N LEU A 10 -13.10 -4.64 2.44
CA LEU A 10 -11.94 -4.54 1.57
C LEU A 10 -12.32 -3.83 0.26
N GLY A 11 -11.44 -2.96 -0.22
CA GLY A 11 -11.59 -2.32 -1.53
C GLY A 11 -10.22 -2.06 -2.16
N ALA A 12 -10.09 -2.37 -3.45
CA ALA A 12 -8.83 -2.21 -4.16
C ALA A 12 -9.05 -1.75 -5.61
N VAL A 13 -8.15 -0.89 -6.07
CA VAL A 13 -8.01 -0.48 -7.46
C VAL A 13 -6.53 -0.60 -7.80
N THR A 14 -6.18 -1.54 -8.68
CA THR A 14 -4.79 -1.93 -8.95
C THR A 14 -4.54 -2.20 -10.44
N PRO A 15 -3.29 -2.22 -10.90
CA PRO A 15 -2.98 -2.52 -12.31
C PRO A 15 -3.44 -3.90 -12.81
N ILE A 16 -3.80 -4.82 -11.91
CA ILE A 16 -4.24 -6.19 -12.24
C ILE A 16 -5.68 -6.49 -11.85
N GLY A 17 -6.41 -5.51 -11.33
CA GLY A 17 -7.83 -5.63 -10.99
C GLY A 17 -8.38 -4.36 -10.35
N ASN A 18 -9.57 -3.93 -10.78
CA ASN A 18 -10.25 -2.73 -10.27
C ASN A 18 -11.24 -3.04 -9.13
N ASN A 19 -11.21 -4.23 -8.58
CA ASN A 19 -11.86 -4.68 -7.35
C ASN A 19 -11.04 -5.79 -6.70
N VAL A 20 -11.37 -6.14 -5.46
CA VAL A 20 -10.61 -7.12 -4.67
C VAL A 20 -10.65 -8.51 -5.27
N ASP A 21 -11.76 -8.93 -5.83
CA ASP A 21 -11.90 -10.31 -6.38
C ASP A 21 -11.07 -10.47 -7.66
N ASP A 22 -11.13 -9.53 -8.59
CA ASP A 22 -10.31 -9.52 -9.81
C ASP A 22 -8.83 -9.38 -9.48
N PHE A 23 -8.49 -8.50 -8.52
CA PHE A 23 -7.13 -8.34 -8.01
C PHE A 23 -6.61 -9.67 -7.47
N TRP A 24 -7.35 -10.31 -6.57
CA TRP A 24 -6.92 -11.54 -5.93
C TRP A 24 -6.84 -12.74 -6.90
N ALA A 25 -7.79 -12.85 -7.83
CA ALA A 25 -7.72 -13.83 -8.90
C ALA A 25 -6.45 -13.65 -9.76
N SER A 26 -6.10 -12.40 -10.08
CA SER A 26 -4.88 -12.07 -10.82
C SER A 26 -3.61 -12.38 -10.02
N VAL A 27 -3.59 -12.12 -8.71
CA VAL A 27 -2.48 -12.48 -7.80
C VAL A 27 -2.26 -14.00 -7.80
N LYS A 28 -3.33 -14.77 -7.61
CA LYS A 28 -3.25 -16.26 -7.64
C LYS A 28 -2.74 -16.80 -8.98
N ALA A 29 -3.10 -16.14 -10.07
CA ALA A 29 -2.63 -16.49 -11.42
C ALA A 29 -1.18 -16.02 -11.71
N GLY A 30 -0.57 -15.21 -10.84
CA GLY A 30 0.75 -14.62 -11.08
C GLY A 30 0.76 -13.62 -12.25
N LYS A 31 -0.36 -12.91 -12.47
CA LYS A 31 -0.50 -11.93 -13.56
C LYS A 31 0.30 -10.67 -13.25
N ILE A 32 1.10 -10.21 -14.20
CA ILE A 32 1.82 -8.93 -14.12
C ILE A 32 0.98 -7.79 -14.70
N GLY A 33 1.04 -6.62 -14.05
CA GLY A 33 0.29 -5.41 -14.44
C GLY A 33 1.13 -4.35 -15.16
N PHE A 34 2.41 -4.61 -15.37
CA PHE A 34 3.31 -3.66 -16.04
C PHE A 34 3.20 -3.75 -17.55
N ASP A 35 3.33 -2.60 -18.20
CA ASP A 35 3.40 -2.49 -19.66
C ASP A 35 4.06 -1.14 -20.03
N HIS A 36 4.28 -0.90 -21.31
CA HIS A 36 4.71 0.41 -21.78
C HIS A 36 3.72 1.49 -21.39
N ILE A 37 4.24 2.62 -20.93
CA ILE A 37 3.46 3.79 -20.50
C ILE A 37 2.61 4.29 -21.66
N THR A 38 1.31 4.46 -21.42
CA THR A 38 0.35 4.94 -22.42
C THR A 38 -0.13 6.37 -22.18
N LYS A 39 0.07 6.90 -20.98
CA LYS A 39 -0.45 8.20 -20.54
C LYS A 39 0.26 9.39 -21.17
N PHE A 40 1.51 9.21 -21.63
CA PHE A 40 2.32 10.24 -22.28
C PHE A 40 3.43 9.62 -23.15
N ASP A 41 4.02 10.42 -24.03
CA ASP A 41 5.14 9.99 -24.88
C ASP A 41 6.42 9.82 -24.05
N THR A 42 7.00 8.64 -24.09
CA THR A 42 8.22 8.27 -23.35
C THR A 42 9.49 8.23 -24.20
N THR A 43 9.45 8.72 -25.46
CA THR A 43 10.57 8.63 -26.42
C THR A 43 11.89 9.17 -25.84
N ASP A 44 11.83 10.25 -25.07
CA ASP A 44 13.02 10.89 -24.47
C ASP A 44 13.32 10.37 -23.03
N TYR A 45 12.56 9.40 -22.53
CA TYR A 45 12.74 8.86 -21.19
C TYR A 45 13.63 7.61 -21.21
N LYS A 46 14.32 7.35 -20.09
CA LYS A 46 15.07 6.09 -19.90
C LYS A 46 14.19 4.94 -19.39
N CYS A 47 13.07 5.26 -18.75
CA CYS A 47 12.11 4.31 -18.24
C CYS A 47 10.84 4.39 -19.09
N HIS A 48 10.46 3.27 -19.71
CA HIS A 48 9.32 3.18 -20.62
C HIS A 48 8.15 2.39 -20.04
N ILE A 49 8.35 1.71 -18.92
CA ILE A 49 7.38 0.78 -18.33
C ILE A 49 6.86 1.32 -16.99
N ALA A 50 5.55 1.19 -16.80
CA ALA A 50 4.86 1.45 -15.53
C ALA A 50 3.70 0.46 -15.32
N ALA A 51 3.18 0.41 -14.10
CA ALA A 51 1.99 -0.34 -13.74
C ALA A 51 0.78 0.62 -13.68
N GLU A 52 0.25 0.96 -14.83
CA GLU A 52 -0.91 1.84 -14.98
C GLU A 52 -2.21 1.10 -14.68
N LEU A 53 -3.20 1.81 -14.11
CA LEU A 53 -4.56 1.28 -14.02
C LEU A 53 -5.17 1.10 -15.42
N LYS A 54 -5.81 -0.03 -15.64
CA LYS A 54 -6.48 -0.39 -16.89
C LYS A 54 -7.99 -0.31 -16.68
N ASP A 55 -8.69 0.26 -17.66
CA ASP A 55 -10.18 0.30 -17.73
C ASP A 55 -10.83 0.94 -16.48
N PHE A 56 -10.14 1.84 -15.78
CA PHE A 56 -10.69 2.56 -14.64
C PHE A 56 -11.55 3.74 -15.10
N ASN A 57 -12.83 3.72 -14.73
CA ASN A 57 -13.76 4.83 -14.97
C ASN A 57 -14.27 5.37 -13.62
N PRO A 58 -13.89 6.61 -13.22
CA PRO A 58 -14.32 7.16 -11.94
C PRO A 58 -15.84 7.34 -11.81
N GLN A 59 -16.58 7.41 -12.94
CA GLN A 59 -18.04 7.58 -12.92
C GLN A 59 -18.79 6.33 -12.45
N ASP A 60 -18.13 5.18 -12.36
CA ASP A 60 -18.71 3.97 -11.78
C ASP A 60 -18.79 4.05 -10.24
N PHE A 61 -18.03 4.98 -9.64
CA PHE A 61 -17.89 5.11 -8.18
C PHE A 61 -18.36 6.47 -7.63
N MET A 62 -18.40 7.51 -8.46
CA MET A 62 -18.77 8.87 -8.08
C MET A 62 -19.43 9.61 -9.23
N ASP A 63 -20.21 10.67 -8.92
CA ASP A 63 -20.79 11.49 -9.96
C ASP A 63 -19.73 12.26 -10.80
N ARG A 64 -20.10 12.59 -12.05
CA ARG A 64 -19.20 13.27 -12.98
C ARG A 64 -18.67 14.62 -12.47
N LYS A 65 -19.45 15.35 -11.66
CA LYS A 65 -19.05 16.65 -11.14
C LYS A 65 -18.02 16.48 -10.02
N ALA A 66 -18.21 15.50 -9.15
CA ALA A 66 -17.23 15.13 -8.12
C ALA A 66 -15.92 14.65 -8.76
N ALA A 67 -15.98 13.73 -9.73
CA ALA A 67 -14.81 13.21 -10.43
C ALA A 67 -13.95 14.33 -11.07
N LYS A 68 -14.57 15.34 -11.66
CA LYS A 68 -13.87 16.50 -12.26
C LYS A 68 -13.17 17.43 -11.25
N ARG A 69 -13.47 17.29 -9.97
CA ARG A 69 -12.86 18.07 -8.87
C ARG A 69 -11.84 17.28 -8.08
N MET A 70 -11.46 16.11 -8.58
CA MET A 70 -10.48 15.23 -7.98
C MET A 70 -9.39 14.88 -8.99
N GLU A 71 -8.17 14.78 -8.53
CA GLU A 71 -7.07 14.19 -9.29
C GLU A 71 -7.07 12.66 -9.10
N PRO A 72 -6.33 11.89 -9.93
CA PRO A 72 -6.38 10.44 -9.95
C PRO A 72 -6.25 9.78 -8.56
N PHE A 73 -5.26 10.20 -7.74
CA PHE A 73 -5.07 9.63 -6.41
C PHE A 73 -6.33 9.73 -5.52
N SER A 74 -7.06 10.84 -5.59
CA SER A 74 -8.33 11.01 -4.85
C SER A 74 -9.47 10.19 -5.46
N GLN A 75 -9.53 10.08 -6.79
CA GLN A 75 -10.53 9.24 -7.46
C GLN A 75 -10.35 7.77 -7.11
N TYR A 76 -9.10 7.27 -7.08
CA TYR A 76 -8.78 5.90 -6.70
C TYR A 76 -9.15 5.63 -5.24
N ALA A 77 -8.84 6.57 -4.33
CA ALA A 77 -9.20 6.48 -2.92
C ALA A 77 -10.72 6.37 -2.73
N VAL A 78 -11.51 7.22 -3.40
CA VAL A 78 -12.98 7.19 -3.30
C VAL A 78 -13.53 5.87 -3.87
N ALA A 79 -12.98 5.38 -4.98
CA ALA A 79 -13.41 4.12 -5.59
C ALA A 79 -13.14 2.93 -4.67
N ALA A 80 -11.93 2.83 -4.11
CA ALA A 80 -11.57 1.77 -3.17
C ALA A 80 -12.35 1.88 -1.85
N ALA A 81 -12.57 3.12 -1.33
CA ALA A 81 -13.38 3.32 -0.12
C ALA A 81 -14.84 2.90 -0.32
N LYS A 82 -15.43 3.23 -1.49
CA LYS A 82 -16.78 2.76 -1.82
C LYS A 82 -16.88 1.24 -1.79
N GLN A 83 -15.93 0.54 -2.43
CA GLN A 83 -15.89 -0.91 -2.42
C GLN A 83 -15.78 -1.47 -1.01
N ALA A 84 -14.88 -0.92 -0.17
CA ALA A 84 -14.68 -1.39 1.20
C ALA A 84 -15.92 -1.18 2.08
N ILE A 85 -16.61 -0.04 1.94
CA ILE A 85 -17.86 0.25 2.66
C ILE A 85 -18.96 -0.72 2.21
N ASP A 86 -19.13 -0.90 0.90
CA ASP A 86 -20.13 -1.81 0.33
C ASP A 86 -19.87 -3.25 0.79
N ASP A 87 -18.63 -3.72 0.73
CA ASP A 87 -18.21 -5.07 1.16
C ASP A 87 -18.42 -5.32 2.66
N SER A 88 -18.19 -4.29 3.48
CA SER A 88 -18.40 -4.38 4.94
C SER A 88 -19.87 -4.49 5.34
N GLY A 89 -20.79 -4.10 4.46
CA GLY A 89 -22.20 -3.94 4.80
C GLY A 89 -22.48 -2.88 5.86
N LEU A 90 -21.55 -1.95 6.09
CA LEU A 90 -21.70 -0.85 7.06
C LEU A 90 -22.73 0.17 6.55
N ASP A 91 -23.77 0.39 7.31
CA ASP A 91 -24.78 1.41 7.06
C ASP A 91 -24.43 2.68 7.86
N ILE A 92 -23.69 3.59 7.24
CA ILE A 92 -23.18 4.80 7.87
C ILE A 92 -24.30 5.68 8.44
N GLU A 93 -25.52 5.63 7.87
CA GLU A 93 -26.65 6.42 8.36
C GLU A 93 -27.16 5.92 9.74
N LYS A 94 -26.83 4.67 10.13
CA LYS A 94 -27.18 4.10 11.43
C LYS A 94 -26.11 4.30 12.49
N GLU A 95 -24.91 4.72 12.07
CA GLU A 95 -23.79 4.92 12.96
C GLU A 95 -23.78 6.32 13.57
N ASP A 96 -23.08 6.50 14.70
CA ASP A 96 -22.66 7.85 15.10
C ASP A 96 -21.57 8.33 14.11
N PRO A 97 -21.87 9.32 13.25
CA PRO A 97 -20.93 9.73 12.21
C PRO A 97 -19.63 10.32 12.79
N TYR A 98 -19.60 10.72 14.06
CA TYR A 98 -18.40 11.19 14.76
C TYR A 98 -17.54 10.05 15.30
N MET A 99 -18.06 8.82 15.35
CA MET A 99 -17.32 7.60 15.68
C MET A 99 -16.88 6.82 14.43
N VAL A 100 -17.20 7.29 13.23
CA VAL A 100 -16.71 6.74 11.95
C VAL A 100 -15.69 7.70 11.35
N GLY A 101 -14.43 7.33 11.40
CA GLY A 101 -13.31 8.14 10.92
C GLY A 101 -12.78 7.72 9.55
N CYS A 102 -11.86 8.51 9.03
CA CYS A 102 -11.18 8.26 7.75
C CYS A 102 -9.66 8.50 7.91
N ALA A 103 -8.87 7.52 7.51
CA ALA A 103 -7.42 7.59 7.50
C ALA A 103 -6.90 7.06 6.16
N ILE A 104 -6.71 7.93 5.17
CA ILE A 104 -6.23 7.54 3.84
C ILE A 104 -5.08 8.45 3.44
N GLY A 105 -3.91 7.83 3.24
CA GLY A 105 -2.68 8.53 2.91
C GLY A 105 -2.35 8.51 1.42
N SER A 106 -1.66 9.56 0.96
CA SER A 106 -0.95 9.59 -0.31
C SER A 106 0.47 10.09 -0.04
N GLY A 107 1.47 9.45 -0.61
CA GLY A 107 2.87 9.81 -0.40
C GLY A 107 3.26 11.14 -1.07
N ILE A 108 2.59 11.51 -2.15
CA ILE A 108 3.00 12.66 -2.98
C ILE A 108 1.83 13.62 -3.29
N GLY A 109 0.60 13.13 -3.32
CA GLY A 109 -0.54 13.87 -3.83
C GLY A 109 -0.55 13.91 -5.36
N SER A 110 -0.92 15.05 -5.98
CA SER A 110 -0.99 15.13 -7.43
C SER A 110 0.19 15.90 -8.06
N LEU A 111 1.18 15.17 -8.57
CA LEU A 111 2.22 15.73 -9.43
C LEU A 111 1.65 16.24 -10.76
N GLN A 112 0.64 15.57 -11.32
CA GLN A 112 -0.03 15.98 -12.55
C GLN A 112 -0.66 17.36 -12.46
N ALA A 113 -1.30 17.67 -11.33
CA ALA A 113 -1.89 18.98 -11.08
C ALA A 113 -0.79 20.05 -11.02
N MET A 114 0.30 19.78 -10.31
CA MET A 114 1.44 20.69 -10.22
C MET A 114 2.07 20.96 -11.58
N GLU A 115 2.38 19.91 -12.34
CA GLU A 115 2.97 20.02 -13.67
C GLU A 115 2.11 20.86 -14.62
N ARG A 116 0.84 20.48 -14.74
CA ARG A 116 -0.14 21.16 -15.61
C ARG A 116 -0.35 22.64 -15.25
N GLU A 117 -0.48 22.96 -13.99
CA GLU A 117 -0.76 24.32 -13.57
C GLU A 117 0.50 25.19 -13.52
N THR A 118 1.68 24.59 -13.31
CA THR A 118 2.98 25.27 -13.46
C THR A 118 3.23 25.67 -14.91
N GLN A 119 2.92 24.80 -15.86
CA GLN A 119 2.99 25.13 -17.29
C GLN A 119 2.06 26.31 -17.62
N LYS A 120 0.80 26.29 -17.15
CA LYS A 120 -0.13 27.41 -17.37
C LYS A 120 0.35 28.71 -16.74
N LEU A 121 0.97 28.64 -15.55
CA LEU A 121 1.53 29.82 -14.88
C LEU A 121 2.57 30.51 -15.78
N TYR A 122 3.49 29.74 -16.36
CA TYR A 122 4.56 30.30 -17.21
C TYR A 122 4.08 30.73 -18.59
N GLU A 123 3.15 29.99 -19.20
CA GLU A 123 2.63 30.31 -20.54
C GLU A 123 1.57 31.42 -20.54
N LYS A 124 0.72 31.49 -19.49
CA LYS A 124 -0.53 32.29 -19.50
C LYS A 124 -0.66 33.26 -18.34
N GLY A 125 0.30 33.22 -17.41
CA GLY A 125 0.33 34.10 -16.23
C GLY A 125 -0.54 33.62 -15.04
N PRO A 126 -0.36 34.26 -13.86
CA PRO A 126 -0.93 33.78 -12.60
C PRO A 126 -2.47 33.76 -12.56
N ASN A 127 -3.14 34.62 -13.32
CA ASN A 127 -4.60 34.69 -13.36
C ASN A 127 -5.26 33.51 -14.12
N ARG A 128 -4.47 32.60 -14.68
CA ARG A 128 -4.94 31.42 -15.42
C ARG A 128 -4.73 30.12 -14.66
N VAL A 129 -4.05 30.14 -13.52
CA VAL A 129 -3.92 28.99 -12.63
C VAL A 129 -5.30 28.59 -12.12
N ASN A 130 -5.54 27.27 -12.04
CA ASN A 130 -6.81 26.73 -11.56
C ASN A 130 -7.05 27.16 -10.09
N PRO A 131 -8.17 27.79 -9.75
CA PRO A 131 -8.48 28.19 -8.37
C PRO A 131 -8.56 27.00 -7.39
N LEU A 132 -8.73 25.76 -7.90
CA LEU A 132 -8.72 24.54 -7.11
C LEU A 132 -7.34 23.85 -7.07
N LEU A 133 -6.26 24.47 -7.59
CA LEU A 133 -4.94 23.81 -7.61
C LEU A 133 -4.55 23.25 -6.25
N VAL A 134 -4.65 24.03 -5.18
CA VAL A 134 -4.23 23.59 -3.85
C VAL A 134 -5.03 22.37 -3.39
N PRO A 135 -6.37 22.37 -3.34
CA PRO A 135 -7.13 21.17 -2.95
C PRO A 135 -7.03 20.02 -3.94
N LEU A 136 -6.62 20.24 -5.19
CA LEU A 136 -6.37 19.15 -6.13
C LEU A 136 -5.06 18.41 -5.85
N MET A 137 -4.03 19.13 -5.33
CA MET A 137 -2.69 18.56 -5.24
C MET A 137 -2.31 18.02 -3.87
N ILE A 138 -2.87 18.53 -2.76
CA ILE A 138 -2.40 18.19 -1.41
C ILE A 138 -2.86 16.78 -0.99
N CYS A 139 -1.95 16.06 -0.33
CA CYS A 139 -2.11 14.63 0.01
C CYS A 139 -3.36 14.31 0.84
N ASN A 140 -3.74 15.20 1.78
CA ASN A 140 -4.88 14.97 2.67
C ASN A 140 -6.24 14.95 1.96
N MET A 141 -6.30 15.35 0.69
CA MET A 141 -7.55 15.38 -0.04
C MET A 141 -8.07 14.00 -0.44
N ALA A 142 -7.25 12.95 -0.37
CA ALA A 142 -7.75 11.57 -0.45
C ALA A 142 -8.74 11.31 0.71
N ALA A 143 -8.29 11.47 1.96
CA ALA A 143 -9.15 11.32 3.14
C ALA A 143 -10.31 12.34 3.17
N GLY A 144 -10.03 13.60 2.79
CA GLY A 144 -11.05 14.67 2.75
C GLY A 144 -12.18 14.36 1.77
N ASN A 145 -11.87 13.91 0.55
CA ASN A 145 -12.90 13.56 -0.45
C ASN A 145 -13.70 12.32 -0.05
N VAL A 146 -13.06 11.30 0.55
CA VAL A 146 -13.75 10.12 1.09
C VAL A 146 -14.69 10.53 2.23
N SER A 147 -14.22 11.34 3.19
CA SER A 147 -15.05 11.83 4.29
C SER A 147 -16.27 12.62 3.79
N ILE A 148 -16.10 13.50 2.79
CA ILE A 148 -17.19 14.28 2.18
C ILE A 148 -18.17 13.36 1.45
N GLN A 149 -17.67 12.40 0.66
CA GLN A 149 -18.48 11.51 -0.17
C GLN A 149 -19.39 10.63 0.68
N PHE A 150 -18.91 10.14 1.83
CA PHE A 150 -19.60 9.17 2.67
C PHE A 150 -20.12 9.74 4.00
N GLY A 151 -19.93 11.02 4.25
CA GLY A 151 -20.45 11.66 5.46
C GLY A 151 -19.73 11.28 6.75
N LEU A 152 -18.43 10.90 6.67
CA LEU A 152 -17.62 10.49 7.82
C LEU A 152 -17.17 11.73 8.60
N LYS A 153 -17.62 11.89 9.84
CA LYS A 153 -17.36 13.09 10.66
C LYS A 153 -16.41 12.84 11.83
N GLY A 154 -15.95 11.59 11.99
CA GLY A 154 -14.94 11.24 12.97
C GLY A 154 -13.56 11.79 12.60
N LYS A 155 -12.53 11.29 13.27
CA LYS A 155 -11.12 11.65 13.02
C LYS A 155 -10.79 11.44 11.53
N SER A 156 -10.33 12.52 10.87
CA SER A 156 -9.88 12.45 9.46
C SER A 156 -8.41 12.83 9.40
N ILE A 157 -7.56 11.88 9.03
CA ILE A 157 -6.11 12.04 9.00
C ILE A 157 -5.49 11.52 7.71
N ASN A 158 -4.27 11.99 7.45
CA ASN A 158 -3.43 11.53 6.36
C ASN A 158 -1.99 11.54 6.85
N ASP A 159 -1.39 10.36 6.97
CA ASP A 159 0.04 10.25 7.20
C ASP A 159 0.77 10.33 5.87
N VAL A 160 1.92 10.98 5.87
CA VAL A 160 2.80 11.08 4.70
C VAL A 160 4.18 10.58 5.10
N THR A 161 4.45 9.31 4.78
CA THR A 161 5.70 8.61 5.08
C THR A 161 6.26 7.91 3.84
N ALA A 162 6.15 8.60 2.69
CA ALA A 162 6.57 8.09 1.38
C ALA A 162 5.96 6.70 1.09
N CYS A 163 6.80 5.69 0.81
CA CYS A 163 6.33 4.33 0.49
C CYS A 163 5.72 3.58 1.69
N ALA A 164 5.92 4.04 2.92
CA ALA A 164 5.32 3.46 4.12
C ALA A 164 3.94 4.07 4.47
N THR A 165 3.49 5.08 3.72
CA THR A 165 2.26 5.83 3.97
C THR A 165 1.04 4.93 4.23
N GLY A 166 0.75 3.98 3.34
CA GLY A 166 -0.44 3.13 3.48
C GLY A 166 -0.42 2.26 4.74
N THR A 167 0.75 1.71 5.09
CA THR A 167 0.93 0.90 6.30
C THR A 167 0.83 1.76 7.56
N ASN A 168 1.47 2.93 7.59
CA ASN A 168 1.36 3.86 8.72
C ASN A 168 -0.08 4.33 8.92
N THR A 169 -0.76 4.74 7.86
CA THR A 169 -2.14 5.22 7.93
C THR A 169 -3.10 4.15 8.48
N ILE A 170 -2.96 2.88 8.05
CA ILE A 170 -3.73 1.76 8.60
C ILE A 170 -3.35 1.52 10.07
N GLY A 171 -2.05 1.59 10.41
CA GLY A 171 -1.56 1.44 11.78
C GLY A 171 -2.10 2.52 12.73
N GLU A 172 -2.15 3.78 12.31
CA GLU A 172 -2.71 4.88 13.11
C GLU A 172 -4.24 4.79 13.22
N ALA A 173 -4.92 4.29 12.18
CA ALA A 173 -6.34 3.96 12.25
C ALA A 173 -6.62 2.84 13.27
N TYR A 174 -5.79 1.78 13.27
CA TYR A 174 -5.84 0.73 14.27
C TYR A 174 -5.69 1.29 15.70
N ARG A 175 -4.71 2.18 15.93
CA ARG A 175 -4.52 2.86 17.23
C ARG A 175 -5.73 3.70 17.63
N SER A 176 -6.32 4.43 16.68
CA SER A 176 -7.49 5.26 16.97
C SER A 176 -8.67 4.43 17.52
N ILE A 177 -8.90 3.23 16.96
CA ILE A 177 -9.93 2.33 17.47
C ILE A 177 -9.53 1.73 18.81
N GLN A 178 -8.27 1.28 18.98
CA GLN A 178 -7.78 0.74 20.24
C GLN A 178 -7.95 1.70 21.42
N TYR A 179 -7.74 3.00 21.18
CA TYR A 179 -7.88 4.05 22.21
C TYR A 179 -9.30 4.57 22.38
N GLY A 180 -10.26 4.08 21.59
CA GLY A 180 -11.66 4.49 21.67
C GLY A 180 -11.96 5.84 21.06
N GLU A 181 -11.10 6.35 20.18
CA GLU A 181 -11.33 7.60 19.43
C GLU A 181 -12.31 7.40 18.26
N ALA A 182 -12.48 6.16 17.81
CA ALA A 182 -13.42 5.75 16.77
C ALA A 182 -13.89 4.32 17.02
N ASP A 183 -15.08 3.95 16.54
CA ASP A 183 -15.57 2.58 16.46
C ASP A 183 -15.24 1.96 15.10
N VAL A 184 -15.21 2.79 14.05
CA VAL A 184 -14.92 2.40 12.68
C VAL A 184 -13.95 3.37 12.05
N MET A 185 -12.97 2.86 11.30
CA MET A 185 -12.07 3.66 10.47
C MET A 185 -12.06 3.15 9.03
N VAL A 186 -12.33 4.02 8.07
CA VAL A 186 -12.06 3.81 6.65
C VAL A 186 -10.59 4.15 6.43
N ALA A 187 -9.75 3.13 6.28
CA ALA A 187 -8.30 3.29 6.34
C ALA A 187 -7.60 2.75 5.08
N GLY A 188 -6.50 3.38 4.67
CA GLY A 188 -5.76 2.88 3.52
C GLY A 188 -4.74 3.85 2.95
N GLY A 189 -4.38 3.59 1.69
CA GLY A 189 -3.42 4.40 0.94
C GLY A 189 -3.78 4.46 -0.54
N THR A 190 -3.36 5.52 -1.18
CA THR A 190 -3.60 5.79 -2.59
C THR A 190 -2.42 6.51 -3.24
N GLU A 191 -2.20 6.29 -4.53
CA GLU A 191 -1.22 7.06 -5.30
C GLU A 191 -1.59 7.09 -6.79
N GLY A 192 -1.30 8.21 -7.44
CA GLY A 192 -1.56 8.40 -8.88
C GLY A 192 -0.43 9.15 -9.56
N SER A 193 0.83 8.74 -9.33
CA SER A 193 2.03 9.51 -9.72
C SER A 193 2.67 9.06 -11.04
N VAL A 194 2.00 8.20 -11.84
CA VAL A 194 2.48 7.83 -13.19
C VAL A 194 2.18 8.99 -14.15
N CYS A 195 3.14 9.89 -14.26
CA CYS A 195 3.09 11.10 -15.06
C CYS A 195 4.52 11.54 -15.49
N PRO A 196 4.68 12.48 -16.44
CA PRO A 196 5.98 12.89 -16.94
C PRO A 196 6.99 13.26 -15.85
N ILE A 197 6.65 14.20 -14.96
CA ILE A 197 7.55 14.62 -13.87
C ILE A 197 7.80 13.52 -12.85
N GLY A 198 6.81 12.66 -12.58
CA GLY A 198 6.95 11.52 -11.67
C GLY A 198 7.98 10.51 -12.17
N ILE A 199 7.83 10.05 -13.42
CA ILE A 199 8.78 9.13 -14.05
C ILE A 199 10.17 9.77 -14.17
N ALA A 200 10.27 11.03 -14.60
CA ALA A 200 11.54 11.73 -14.70
C ALA A 200 12.26 11.84 -13.35
N GLY A 201 11.54 12.23 -12.30
CA GLY A 201 12.09 12.41 -10.95
C GLY A 201 12.64 11.12 -10.35
N PHE A 202 11.88 10.02 -10.39
CA PHE A 202 12.34 8.73 -9.88
C PHE A 202 13.41 8.08 -10.77
N THR A 203 13.42 8.36 -12.09
CA THR A 203 14.52 7.96 -12.99
C THR A 203 15.81 8.70 -12.64
N ALA A 204 15.73 10.00 -12.35
CA ALA A 204 16.90 10.80 -11.93
C ALA A 204 17.50 10.31 -10.62
N LEU A 205 16.69 9.74 -9.71
CA LEU A 205 17.14 9.05 -8.49
C LEU A 205 17.77 7.69 -8.76
N THR A 206 17.78 7.20 -10.01
CA THR A 206 18.20 5.83 -10.36
C THR A 206 17.43 4.73 -9.63
N ALA A 207 16.20 5.03 -9.23
CA ALA A 207 15.36 4.11 -8.45
C ALA A 207 14.49 3.22 -9.35
N LEU A 208 14.13 3.70 -10.56
CA LEU A 208 13.32 2.94 -11.50
C LEU A 208 14.16 1.96 -12.31
N SER A 209 13.58 0.80 -12.60
CA SER A 209 14.11 -0.11 -13.61
C SER A 209 14.03 0.53 -14.99
N THR A 210 15.11 0.44 -15.75
CA THR A 210 15.18 0.89 -17.15
C THR A 210 15.16 -0.30 -18.13
N VAL A 211 14.85 -1.49 -17.64
CA VAL A 211 14.69 -2.69 -18.45
C VAL A 211 13.40 -2.58 -19.25
N ASP A 212 13.51 -2.58 -20.59
CA ASP A 212 12.39 -2.40 -21.51
C ASP A 212 11.75 -3.76 -21.90
N ASP A 213 11.49 -4.59 -20.89
CA ASP A 213 10.81 -5.88 -21.00
C ASP A 213 9.89 -6.06 -19.79
N PRO A 214 8.56 -6.03 -19.97
CA PRO A 214 7.61 -6.18 -18.87
C PRO A 214 7.83 -7.44 -18.03
N ALA A 215 8.33 -8.53 -18.61
CA ALA A 215 8.59 -9.76 -17.87
C ALA A 215 9.86 -9.71 -17.00
N LYS A 216 10.71 -8.70 -17.17
CA LYS A 216 12.03 -8.60 -16.51
C LYS A 216 12.29 -7.28 -15.79
N CYS A 217 11.34 -6.35 -15.82
CA CYS A 217 11.56 -5.01 -15.26
C CYS A 217 11.33 -4.92 -13.74
N SER A 218 10.56 -5.84 -13.13
CA SER A 218 10.31 -5.89 -11.68
C SER A 218 10.66 -7.29 -11.15
N LEU A 219 11.83 -7.42 -10.52
CA LEU A 219 12.39 -8.68 -10.05
C LEU A 219 12.78 -8.61 -8.56
N PRO A 220 11.81 -8.45 -7.62
CA PRO A 220 12.13 -8.44 -6.21
C PRO A 220 12.94 -9.65 -5.78
N PHE A 221 14.02 -9.41 -5.02
CA PHE A 221 14.95 -10.38 -4.46
C PHE A 221 15.78 -11.20 -5.48
N ASP A 222 15.53 -11.08 -6.78
CA ASP A 222 16.32 -11.76 -7.80
C ASP A 222 17.72 -11.12 -7.94
N LYS A 223 18.71 -11.90 -8.30
CA LYS A 223 20.09 -11.44 -8.54
C LYS A 223 20.16 -10.38 -9.64
N ASN A 224 19.26 -10.46 -10.64
CA ASN A 224 19.21 -9.56 -11.78
C ASN A 224 18.29 -8.35 -11.58
N ARG A 225 17.82 -8.09 -10.34
CA ARG A 225 17.00 -6.92 -10.01
C ARG A 225 17.71 -5.62 -10.38
N SER A 226 16.98 -4.64 -10.89
CA SER A 226 17.55 -3.43 -11.48
C SER A 226 16.88 -2.12 -11.07
N GLY A 227 15.91 -2.18 -10.18
CA GLY A 227 15.08 -1.05 -9.77
C GLY A 227 13.62 -1.46 -9.66
N PHE A 228 12.77 -0.56 -9.20
CA PHE A 228 11.33 -0.82 -9.15
C PHE A 228 10.59 -0.32 -10.39
N VAL A 229 9.42 -0.87 -10.66
CA VAL A 229 8.45 -0.36 -11.62
C VAL A 229 7.45 0.51 -10.87
N MET A 230 7.28 1.79 -11.27
CA MET A 230 6.28 2.68 -10.67
C MET A 230 4.87 2.20 -11.02
N GLY A 231 4.01 2.12 -10.02
CA GLY A 231 2.59 1.81 -10.19
C GLY A 231 1.68 2.88 -9.58
N GLU A 232 0.40 2.72 -9.81
CA GLU A 232 -0.66 3.57 -9.28
C GLU A 232 -1.85 2.75 -8.81
N GLY A 233 -2.67 3.29 -7.92
CA GLY A 233 -3.85 2.63 -7.41
C GLY A 233 -4.22 3.05 -6.00
N ALA A 234 -5.09 2.25 -5.37
CA ALA A 234 -5.50 2.43 -3.99
C ALA A 234 -5.87 1.10 -3.34
N GLY A 235 -5.60 1.00 -2.04
CA GLY A 235 -6.17 -0.02 -1.16
C GLY A 235 -6.85 0.66 0.02
N VAL A 236 -8.08 0.26 0.31
CA VAL A 236 -8.85 0.76 1.45
C VAL A 236 -9.51 -0.39 2.18
N VAL A 237 -9.48 -0.34 3.49
CA VAL A 237 -10.09 -1.34 4.37
C VAL A 237 -11.02 -0.67 5.38
N ILE A 238 -12.00 -1.41 5.86
CA ILE A 238 -12.78 -1.02 7.03
C ILE A 238 -12.17 -1.73 8.23
N LEU A 239 -11.60 -0.93 9.14
CA LEU A 239 -11.23 -1.37 10.46
C LEU A 239 -12.35 -1.07 11.44
N GLU A 240 -12.67 -2.02 12.32
CA GLU A 240 -13.82 -1.92 13.20
C GLU A 240 -13.51 -2.51 14.57
N GLU A 241 -14.06 -1.91 15.61
CA GLU A 241 -14.00 -2.49 16.95
C GLU A 241 -14.76 -3.84 16.96
N LEU A 242 -14.18 -4.84 17.58
CA LEU A 242 -14.67 -6.23 17.51
C LEU A 242 -16.11 -6.40 17.98
N GLU A 243 -16.47 -5.83 19.13
CA GLU A 243 -17.83 -6.02 19.69
C GLU A 243 -18.86 -5.20 18.88
N HIS A 244 -18.45 -4.06 18.32
CA HIS A 244 -19.25 -3.31 17.35
C HIS A 244 -19.53 -4.16 16.10
N ALA A 245 -18.50 -4.76 15.51
CA ALA A 245 -18.61 -5.64 14.34
C ALA A 245 -19.55 -6.82 14.59
N LYS A 246 -19.41 -7.48 15.76
CA LYS A 246 -20.28 -8.59 16.17
C LYS A 246 -21.72 -8.15 16.37
N ALA A 247 -21.96 -6.99 17.00
CA ALA A 247 -23.30 -6.50 17.29
C ALA A 247 -24.13 -6.27 16.02
N ARG A 248 -23.50 -5.86 14.91
CA ARG A 248 -24.15 -5.69 13.62
C ARG A 248 -24.09 -6.94 12.71
N GLY A 249 -23.44 -8.03 13.16
CA GLY A 249 -23.30 -9.27 12.41
C GLY A 249 -22.36 -9.14 11.20
N ALA A 250 -21.33 -8.32 11.30
CA ALA A 250 -20.37 -8.09 10.22
C ALA A 250 -19.58 -9.37 9.88
N LYS A 251 -19.25 -9.53 8.60
CA LYS A 251 -18.21 -10.47 8.20
C LYS A 251 -16.86 -9.98 8.72
N ILE A 252 -16.09 -10.85 9.36
CA ILE A 252 -14.74 -10.52 9.83
C ILE A 252 -13.75 -11.31 8.98
N TYR A 253 -12.82 -10.59 8.34
CA TYR A 253 -11.79 -11.16 7.48
C TYR A 253 -10.55 -11.60 8.25
N ALA A 254 -10.07 -10.74 9.14
CA ALA A 254 -8.88 -10.94 9.96
C ALA A 254 -8.92 -9.97 11.14
N GLU A 255 -8.00 -10.16 12.09
CA GLU A 255 -7.76 -9.23 13.20
C GLU A 255 -6.43 -8.51 13.00
N VAL A 256 -6.39 -7.20 13.22
CA VAL A 256 -5.14 -6.45 13.33
C VAL A 256 -4.67 -6.56 14.76
N VAL A 257 -3.51 -7.18 14.98
CA VAL A 257 -3.02 -7.50 16.32
C VAL A 257 -1.78 -6.75 16.73
N GLY A 258 -1.03 -6.17 15.76
CA GLY A 258 0.18 -5.44 16.08
C GLY A 258 0.56 -4.43 15.01
N TYR A 259 1.12 -3.31 15.45
CA TYR A 259 1.67 -2.27 14.60
C TYR A 259 2.97 -1.75 15.20
N GLY A 260 4.01 -1.64 14.38
CA GLY A 260 5.29 -1.09 14.75
C GLY A 260 5.83 -0.16 13.70
N CYS A 261 6.43 0.93 14.14
CA CYS A 261 7.15 1.87 13.28
C CYS A 261 8.48 2.28 13.90
N SER A 262 9.37 2.78 13.06
CA SER A 262 10.67 3.29 13.44
C SER A 262 11.21 4.24 12.37
N SER A 263 12.32 4.91 12.65
CA SER A 263 13.07 5.69 11.67
C SER A 263 14.52 5.23 11.66
N ASP A 264 15.11 5.11 10.47
CA ASP A 264 16.55 4.84 10.30
C ASP A 264 17.41 6.01 10.76
N ALA A 265 16.92 7.25 10.62
CA ALA A 265 17.67 8.48 10.89
C ALA A 265 19.08 8.47 10.25
N TYR A 266 19.18 7.95 9.02
CA TYR A 266 20.43 7.64 8.34
C TYR A 266 20.64 8.44 7.05
N HIS A 267 19.76 8.25 6.04
CA HIS A 267 19.88 8.86 4.73
C HIS A 267 18.51 9.19 4.13
N ILE A 268 18.45 10.18 3.20
CA ILE A 268 17.18 10.64 2.63
C ILE A 268 16.50 9.61 1.71
N THR A 269 17.24 8.71 1.08
CA THR A 269 16.70 7.72 0.12
C THR A 269 17.18 6.29 0.33
N SER A 270 18.35 6.09 0.97
CA SER A 270 18.90 4.76 1.22
C SER A 270 18.48 4.24 2.59
N PRO A 271 17.98 3.00 2.72
CA PRO A 271 17.80 2.36 4.02
C PRO A 271 19.15 2.20 4.75
N GLN A 272 19.11 2.04 6.05
CA GLN A 272 20.29 1.74 6.86
C GLN A 272 20.83 0.35 6.51
N GLU A 273 22.13 0.24 6.25
CA GLU A 273 22.76 -0.97 5.68
C GLU A 273 22.63 -2.22 6.55
N ASP A 274 22.62 -2.07 7.87
CA ASP A 274 22.45 -3.18 8.82
C ASP A 274 21.00 -3.62 9.00
N GLY A 275 20.03 -2.86 8.46
CA GLY A 275 18.60 -3.13 8.57
C GLY A 275 18.01 -2.94 9.97
N ALA A 276 18.72 -2.29 10.90
CA ALA A 276 18.29 -2.19 12.30
C ALA A 276 16.96 -1.45 12.47
N GLY A 277 16.70 -0.38 11.68
CA GLY A 277 15.45 0.36 11.70
C GLY A 277 14.25 -0.53 11.30
N ALA A 278 14.32 -1.18 10.16
CA ALA A 278 13.28 -2.08 9.69
C ALA A 278 13.06 -3.27 10.65
N ALA A 279 14.15 -3.85 11.19
CA ALA A 279 14.06 -4.89 12.21
C ALA A 279 13.31 -4.42 13.46
N ARG A 280 13.55 -3.16 13.88
CA ARG A 280 12.84 -2.55 15.01
C ARG A 280 11.35 -2.41 14.75
N ALA A 281 10.93 -2.01 13.55
CA ALA A 281 9.51 -1.93 13.19
C ALA A 281 8.84 -3.30 13.30
N MET A 282 9.45 -4.36 12.75
CA MET A 282 8.97 -5.74 12.84
C MET A 282 8.87 -6.23 14.30
N THR A 283 9.92 -6.02 15.11
CA THR A 283 9.92 -6.45 16.50
C THR A 283 8.90 -5.67 17.35
N ASN A 284 8.69 -4.38 17.07
CA ASN A 284 7.65 -3.59 17.72
C ASN A 284 6.24 -4.12 17.39
N ALA A 285 5.96 -4.49 16.12
CA ALA A 285 4.68 -5.06 15.73
C ALA A 285 4.42 -6.42 16.41
N MET A 286 5.42 -7.29 16.48
CA MET A 286 5.32 -8.57 17.20
C MET A 286 5.13 -8.37 18.72
N SER A 287 5.86 -7.43 19.32
CA SER A 287 5.73 -7.09 20.73
C SER A 287 4.34 -6.53 21.07
N ASP A 288 3.79 -5.68 20.22
CA ASP A 288 2.46 -5.12 20.35
C ASP A 288 1.37 -6.21 20.34
N ALA A 289 1.56 -7.21 19.49
CA ALA A 289 0.70 -8.38 19.40
C ALA A 289 0.91 -9.41 20.53
N GLY A 290 1.98 -9.29 21.31
CA GLY A 290 2.35 -10.28 22.32
C GLY A 290 2.80 -11.62 21.73
N VAL A 291 3.34 -11.65 20.52
CA VAL A 291 3.82 -12.85 19.83
C VAL A 291 5.34 -12.85 19.68
N THR A 292 5.89 -14.03 19.44
CA THR A 292 7.32 -14.26 19.22
C THR A 292 7.63 -14.46 17.75
N PRO A 293 8.91 -14.35 17.31
CA PRO A 293 9.30 -14.69 15.94
C PRO A 293 8.86 -16.10 15.49
N ALA A 294 8.77 -17.05 16.41
CA ALA A 294 8.37 -18.43 16.09
C ALA A 294 6.88 -18.56 15.69
N ASP A 295 6.05 -17.60 16.08
CA ASP A 295 4.60 -17.61 15.77
C ASP A 295 4.32 -17.12 14.34
N VAL A 296 5.17 -16.23 13.80
CA VAL A 296 5.01 -15.64 12.47
C VAL A 296 5.73 -16.50 11.43
N LYS A 297 4.98 -16.98 10.44
CA LYS A 297 5.52 -17.88 9.37
C LYS A 297 5.55 -17.23 7.99
N TYR A 298 4.91 -16.09 7.83
CA TYR A 298 4.76 -15.42 6.56
C TYR A 298 5.00 -13.90 6.68
N ILE A 299 5.76 -13.37 5.70
CA ILE A 299 6.01 -11.93 5.52
C ILE A 299 5.67 -11.53 4.08
N ASN A 300 4.80 -10.54 3.95
CA ASN A 300 4.71 -9.74 2.73
C ASN A 300 5.73 -8.62 2.85
N ALA A 301 6.81 -8.73 2.10
CA ALA A 301 7.96 -7.84 2.20
C ALA A 301 7.72 -6.52 1.44
N HIS A 302 8.48 -5.51 1.83
CA HIS A 302 8.57 -4.30 1.01
C HIS A 302 9.09 -4.62 -0.39
N GLY A 303 10.19 -5.38 -0.50
CA GLY A 303 10.63 -6.08 -1.71
C GLY A 303 10.44 -5.30 -3.01
N THR A 304 11.20 -4.22 -3.21
CA THR A 304 11.00 -3.32 -4.35
C THR A 304 11.66 -3.76 -5.64
N GLY A 305 12.60 -4.71 -5.58
CA GLY A 305 13.47 -5.06 -6.70
C GLY A 305 14.63 -4.07 -6.89
N THR A 306 14.87 -3.18 -5.92
CA THR A 306 16.10 -2.37 -5.89
C THR A 306 17.20 -3.12 -5.16
N HIS A 307 18.46 -2.89 -5.59
CA HIS A 307 19.60 -3.63 -5.06
C HIS A 307 19.72 -3.49 -3.53
N HIS A 308 19.72 -2.26 -3.03
CA HIS A 308 19.92 -1.97 -1.61
C HIS A 308 18.73 -2.36 -0.74
N ASN A 309 17.50 -2.03 -1.18
CA ASN A 309 16.33 -2.35 -0.36
C ASN A 309 16.24 -3.84 -0.06
N ASP A 310 16.31 -4.68 -1.09
CA ASP A 310 16.07 -6.11 -0.94
C ASP A 310 17.17 -6.78 -0.09
N LEU A 311 18.42 -6.31 -0.25
CA LEU A 311 19.53 -6.76 0.59
C LEU A 311 19.36 -6.35 2.05
N PHE A 312 19.02 -5.07 2.31
CA PHE A 312 18.94 -4.55 3.67
C PHE A 312 17.67 -5.03 4.38
N GLU A 313 16.57 -5.23 3.66
CA GLU A 313 15.37 -5.88 4.21
C GLU A 313 15.65 -7.35 4.59
N THR A 314 16.45 -8.08 3.79
CA THR A 314 16.91 -9.42 4.15
C THR A 314 17.68 -9.42 5.48
N ARG A 315 18.61 -8.47 5.65
CA ARG A 315 19.35 -8.30 6.92
C ARG A 315 18.40 -7.96 8.08
N ALA A 316 17.45 -7.05 7.86
CA ALA A 316 16.45 -6.69 8.85
C ALA A 316 15.59 -7.87 9.32
N ILE A 317 15.14 -8.71 8.38
CA ILE A 317 14.38 -9.93 8.68
C ILE A 317 15.22 -10.89 9.52
N LYS A 318 16.49 -11.11 9.14
CA LYS A 318 17.42 -11.95 9.94
C LYS A 318 17.63 -11.40 11.35
N LEU A 319 17.76 -10.08 11.51
CA LEU A 319 17.88 -9.43 12.83
C LEU A 319 16.60 -9.60 13.67
N ALA A 320 15.42 -9.44 13.08
CA ALA A 320 14.16 -9.48 13.79
C ALA A 320 13.75 -10.91 14.19
N PHE A 321 14.08 -11.90 13.36
CA PHE A 321 13.61 -13.29 13.50
C PHE A 321 14.69 -14.27 13.99
N GLY A 322 15.97 -13.91 13.93
CA GLY A 322 17.06 -14.80 14.34
C GLY A 322 17.03 -16.14 13.60
N ASP A 323 17.10 -17.24 14.33
CA ASP A 323 17.07 -18.61 13.75
C ASP A 323 15.72 -18.96 13.07
N GLU A 324 14.64 -18.23 13.38
CA GLU A 324 13.34 -18.44 12.74
C GLU A 324 13.29 -17.86 11.31
N ALA A 325 14.19 -16.95 10.95
CA ALA A 325 14.21 -16.31 9.62
C ALA A 325 14.28 -17.33 8.47
N ALA A 326 15.06 -18.41 8.63
CA ALA A 326 15.19 -19.47 7.62
C ALA A 326 13.91 -20.29 7.38
N LYS A 327 12.92 -20.19 8.27
CA LYS A 327 11.64 -20.92 8.19
C LYS A 327 10.52 -20.08 7.59
N LEU A 328 10.75 -18.77 7.42
CA LEU A 328 9.76 -17.85 6.88
C LEU A 328 9.49 -18.11 5.40
N LYS A 329 8.25 -17.89 5.00
CA LYS A 329 7.87 -17.67 3.61
C LYS A 329 7.75 -16.17 3.39
N ILE A 330 8.47 -15.66 2.42
CA ILE A 330 8.55 -14.23 2.14
C ILE A 330 8.18 -14.02 0.68
N ASN A 331 7.28 -13.07 0.40
CA ASN A 331 7.00 -12.71 -0.98
C ASN A 331 6.96 -11.18 -1.15
N SER A 332 6.88 -10.74 -2.41
CA SER A 332 6.61 -9.35 -2.75
C SER A 332 5.50 -9.25 -3.79
N THR A 333 4.40 -8.63 -3.40
CA THR A 333 3.27 -8.33 -4.29
C THR A 333 3.68 -7.37 -5.41
N LYS A 334 4.72 -6.55 -5.17
CA LYS A 334 5.29 -5.62 -6.17
C LYS A 334 5.83 -6.33 -7.41
N SER A 335 6.13 -7.63 -7.32
CA SER A 335 6.49 -8.46 -8.47
C SER A 335 5.38 -8.56 -9.52
N MET A 336 4.14 -8.19 -9.18
CA MET A 336 2.96 -8.26 -10.06
C MET A 336 2.35 -6.89 -10.33
N ILE A 337 2.30 -6.02 -9.32
CA ILE A 337 1.60 -4.72 -9.41
C ILE A 337 2.55 -3.53 -9.55
N GLY A 338 3.87 -3.74 -9.47
CA GLY A 338 4.83 -2.65 -9.32
C GLY A 338 4.78 -2.00 -7.94
N HIS A 339 5.46 -0.89 -7.77
CA HIS A 339 5.49 -0.13 -6.54
C HIS A 339 4.46 1.01 -6.58
N LEU A 340 3.36 0.86 -5.86
CA LEU A 340 2.27 1.83 -5.81
C LEU A 340 2.54 3.00 -4.84
N LEU A 341 3.79 3.21 -4.43
CA LEU A 341 4.23 4.29 -3.54
C LEU A 341 3.36 4.36 -2.26
N GLY A 342 2.64 5.46 -2.03
CA GLY A 342 1.78 5.62 -0.87
C GLY A 342 0.62 4.62 -0.76
N ALA A 343 0.21 4.01 -1.88
CA ALA A 343 -0.83 2.96 -1.89
C ALA A 343 -0.28 1.57 -1.58
N ALA A 344 1.04 1.33 -1.73
CA ALA A 344 1.63 -0.01 -1.73
C ALA A 344 1.27 -0.80 -0.47
N GLY A 345 1.55 -0.26 0.71
CA GLY A 345 1.30 -0.96 1.98
C GLY A 345 -0.17 -1.28 2.23
N ALA A 346 -1.10 -0.48 1.70
CA ALA A 346 -2.53 -0.76 1.84
C ALA A 346 -3.00 -1.90 0.94
N VAL A 347 -2.50 -1.99 -0.28
CA VAL A 347 -2.79 -3.12 -1.20
C VAL A 347 -2.12 -4.40 -0.69
N GLU A 348 -0.92 -4.30 -0.13
CA GLU A 348 -0.18 -5.42 0.49
C GLU A 348 -0.87 -5.91 1.77
N PHE A 349 -1.46 -5.01 2.56
CA PHE A 349 -2.32 -5.37 3.68
C PHE A 349 -3.53 -6.21 3.21
N ILE A 350 -4.22 -5.77 2.15
CA ILE A 350 -5.34 -6.53 1.56
C ILE A 350 -4.85 -7.90 1.05
N THR A 351 -3.66 -7.96 0.45
CA THR A 351 -3.03 -9.22 0.05
C THR A 351 -2.87 -10.16 1.25
N CYS A 352 -2.30 -9.69 2.36
CA CYS A 352 -2.15 -10.48 3.59
C CYS A 352 -3.51 -10.98 4.14
N VAL A 353 -4.55 -10.13 4.10
CA VAL A 353 -5.91 -10.53 4.50
C VAL A 353 -6.42 -11.68 3.62
N LYS A 354 -6.23 -11.58 2.30
CA LYS A 354 -6.67 -12.62 1.36
C LYS A 354 -5.87 -13.91 1.49
N GLU A 355 -4.58 -13.82 1.78
CA GLU A 355 -3.73 -14.99 2.03
C GLU A 355 -4.14 -15.73 3.30
N ILE A 356 -4.48 -15.00 4.37
CA ILE A 356 -5.05 -15.58 5.59
C ILE A 356 -6.38 -16.28 5.29
N GLN A 357 -7.27 -15.65 4.53
CA GLN A 357 -8.59 -16.17 4.21
C GLN A 357 -8.55 -17.47 3.38
N ASP A 358 -7.72 -17.48 2.35
CA ASP A 358 -7.66 -18.58 1.39
C ASP A 358 -6.64 -19.67 1.78
N GLY A 359 -5.75 -19.42 2.76
CA GLY A 359 -4.63 -20.31 3.06
C GLY A 359 -3.69 -20.45 1.85
N PHE A 360 -3.44 -19.36 1.16
CA PHE A 360 -2.66 -19.33 -0.07
C PHE A 360 -1.62 -18.21 -0.04
N ILE A 361 -0.34 -18.54 -0.06
CA ILE A 361 0.78 -17.60 -0.14
C ILE A 361 1.25 -17.53 -1.60
N HIS A 362 1.16 -16.36 -2.21
CA HIS A 362 1.54 -16.19 -3.61
C HIS A 362 3.07 -16.22 -3.83
N LYS A 363 3.49 -16.65 -5.01
CA LYS A 363 4.89 -16.60 -5.41
C LYS A 363 5.36 -15.17 -5.68
N THR A 364 6.66 -14.91 -5.53
CA THR A 364 7.31 -13.71 -6.07
C THR A 364 7.56 -13.94 -7.56
N VAL A 365 6.76 -13.30 -8.41
CA VAL A 365 6.85 -13.48 -9.86
C VAL A 365 8.19 -12.93 -10.36
N GLY A 366 8.87 -13.66 -11.25
CA GLY A 366 10.17 -13.30 -11.80
C GLY A 366 11.38 -13.62 -10.90
N TYR A 367 11.17 -14.15 -9.68
CA TYR A 367 12.27 -14.63 -8.85
C TYR A 367 12.76 -15.99 -9.36
N GLU A 368 13.85 -15.98 -10.14
CA GLU A 368 14.43 -17.16 -10.80
C GLU A 368 15.86 -17.44 -10.36
N THR A 369 16.67 -16.39 -10.24
CA THR A 369 18.11 -16.46 -9.97
C THR A 369 18.41 -16.02 -8.53
N PRO A 370 18.75 -16.95 -7.62
CA PRO A 370 19.13 -16.61 -6.26
C PRO A 370 20.36 -15.71 -6.20
N ASP A 371 20.37 -14.81 -5.24
CA ASP A 371 21.51 -13.96 -4.90
C ASP A 371 22.13 -14.48 -3.60
N GLU A 372 23.45 -14.67 -3.57
CA GLU A 372 24.17 -15.25 -2.42
C GLU A 372 24.04 -14.42 -1.12
N GLU A 373 23.81 -13.11 -1.25
CA GLU A 373 23.61 -12.21 -0.10
C GLU A 373 22.13 -12.17 0.37
N ILE A 374 21.22 -12.70 -0.45
CA ILE A 374 19.75 -12.73 -0.24
C ILE A 374 19.32 -14.20 -0.18
N ASP A 375 19.52 -14.83 0.97
CA ASP A 375 19.50 -16.29 1.16
C ASP A 375 18.30 -16.81 1.96
N LEU A 376 17.17 -16.06 2.00
CA LEU A 376 15.92 -16.51 2.62
C LEU A 376 14.97 -17.14 1.58
N ASN A 377 13.83 -17.66 2.03
CA ASN A 377 12.83 -18.23 1.13
C ASN A 377 11.89 -17.13 0.59
N TYR A 378 12.16 -16.64 -0.60
CA TYR A 378 11.38 -15.60 -1.29
C TYR A 378 10.26 -16.14 -2.18
N CYS A 379 9.69 -17.28 -1.81
CA CYS A 379 8.52 -17.87 -2.46
C CYS A 379 8.66 -17.96 -3.99
N LYS A 380 9.62 -18.76 -4.47
CA LYS A 380 9.72 -19.06 -5.91
C LYS A 380 8.45 -19.69 -6.46
N ASP A 381 7.77 -20.49 -5.62
CA ASP A 381 6.50 -21.12 -5.89
C ASP A 381 5.45 -20.61 -4.88
N SER A 382 4.17 -20.71 -5.22
CA SER A 382 3.08 -20.47 -4.29
C SER A 382 2.90 -21.63 -3.32
N TYR A 383 2.36 -21.36 -2.13
CA TYR A 383 2.10 -22.37 -1.11
C TYR A 383 0.60 -22.38 -0.76
N GLU A 384 0.06 -23.57 -0.57
CA GLU A 384 -1.29 -23.78 -0.05
C GLU A 384 -1.18 -24.33 1.38
N GLU A 385 -1.35 -23.44 2.36
CA GLU A 385 -1.29 -23.79 3.78
C GLU A 385 -1.97 -22.71 4.62
N PRO A 386 -2.47 -23.05 5.82
CA PRO A 386 -3.04 -22.07 6.74
C PRO A 386 -2.03 -21.01 7.16
N VAL A 387 -2.42 -19.72 7.03
CA VAL A 387 -1.67 -18.56 7.51
C VAL A 387 -2.31 -18.06 8.78
N GLU A 388 -1.69 -18.29 9.96
CA GLU A 388 -2.23 -17.79 11.22
C GLU A 388 -1.87 -16.33 11.46
N TYR A 389 -0.62 -15.95 11.16
CA TYR A 389 -0.12 -14.58 11.26
C TYR A 389 0.56 -14.18 9.95
N ALA A 390 0.22 -12.99 9.47
CA ALA A 390 0.86 -12.36 8.31
C ALA A 390 1.44 -11.01 8.74
N LEU A 391 2.75 -10.82 8.50
CA LEU A 391 3.43 -9.54 8.74
C LEU A 391 3.62 -8.83 7.40
N SER A 392 3.18 -7.58 7.29
CA SER A 392 3.41 -6.73 6.12
C SER A 392 4.40 -5.62 6.45
N ASN A 393 5.44 -5.46 5.64
CA ASN A 393 6.50 -4.47 5.81
C ASN A 393 6.41 -3.37 4.75
N SER A 394 6.64 -2.14 5.15
CA SER A 394 6.84 -1.01 4.24
C SER A 394 8.02 -0.17 4.69
N LEU A 395 8.92 0.11 3.75
CA LEU A 395 10.11 0.92 3.96
C LEU A 395 10.05 2.13 3.03
N GLY A 396 10.21 3.34 3.57
CA GLY A 396 10.01 4.58 2.82
C GLY A 396 11.23 5.48 2.81
N PHE A 397 11.37 6.28 1.75
CA PHE A 397 12.34 7.37 1.71
C PHE A 397 12.20 8.25 2.95
N GLY A 398 13.33 8.77 3.47
CA GLY A 398 13.40 9.42 4.78
C GLY A 398 13.68 8.47 5.93
N GLY A 399 13.84 7.15 5.63
CA GLY A 399 14.08 6.10 6.64
C GLY A 399 12.83 5.72 7.43
N HIS A 400 11.65 5.91 6.85
CA HIS A 400 10.39 5.49 7.46
C HIS A 400 10.21 3.99 7.34
N ASN A 401 10.10 3.29 8.45
CA ASN A 401 9.84 1.86 8.51
C ASN A 401 8.51 1.60 9.24
N ALA A 402 7.66 0.78 8.65
CA ALA A 402 6.39 0.37 9.23
C ALA A 402 6.16 -1.12 9.02
N SER A 403 5.65 -1.79 10.04
CA SER A 403 5.24 -3.19 9.99
C SER A 403 3.87 -3.35 10.66
N ILE A 404 2.97 -4.07 10.02
CA ILE A 404 1.66 -4.38 10.57
C ILE A 404 1.44 -5.88 10.61
N LEU A 405 0.91 -6.38 11.72
CA LEU A 405 0.70 -7.81 11.95
C LEU A 405 -0.78 -8.12 11.98
N LEU A 406 -1.18 -9.02 11.11
CA LEU A 406 -2.51 -9.58 11.01
C LEU A 406 -2.57 -10.98 11.62
N LYS A 407 -3.73 -11.36 12.13
CA LYS A 407 -4.05 -12.69 12.65
C LYS A 407 -5.33 -13.21 12.03
N ALA A 408 -5.36 -14.51 11.73
CA ALA A 408 -6.58 -15.21 11.35
C ALA A 408 -7.63 -15.09 12.47
N TYR A 409 -8.83 -14.62 12.11
CA TYR A 409 -9.96 -14.57 13.03
C TYR A 409 -10.62 -15.94 13.12
N LYS A 410 -10.80 -16.44 14.37
CA LYS A 410 -11.42 -17.75 14.67
C LYS A 410 -12.62 -17.57 15.59
#